data_31d90a73244431d9e2401ca7b558d6fc
#
_entry.id   31d90a73244431d9e2401ca7b558d6fc
#
_cell.length_a   1.000
_cell.length_b   1.000
_cell.length_c   1.000
_cell.angle_alpha   90.00
_cell.angle_beta   90.00
_cell.angle_gamma   90.00
#
_symmetry.space_group_name_H-M   'P 1'
#
loop_
_entity.id
_entity.type
_entity.pdbx_description
1 polymer ?
#
loop_
_entity_poly.entity_id
_entity_poly.type
_entity_poly.pdbx_seq_one_letter_code
_entity_poly.pdbx_strand_id
1 'polypeptide(L)'
;MLLSLLSFIVGLALLLLVFLVLGNKQKGKMLNIYLLIILGIIGIQHVLMGVEKFGLVASFESPLKDDFYYHSFMVVLTYLFFDNLLSTTTPFKKVFLHLIFPTLFTLFCILLSPDLWLIKVVFFPYSFLYVVLPGLLIWKNIYKRKNYKDLVHYQSIKTWALLTYSIAIIFYLMFNYALLSSPLENLNGHLVQFYNATFFVWIFFIFYILRNPVILYGEQLLLKNLKNTRPEEIAAWRSSKLEPTELEDLELEKKVKSKVDEIMFAIKKHEEKLLQDLVSVPTLKELAFELDYPQSHLKYMFNYYSFCSFSEYQNYLKIKYALKLIKAGYLDTRTIDSLATRCLFANRRTFYRNFNKWVGFTPTEYQAQISSASF
;
A
#
# COMPACT_ATOMS: atom_id res chain seq x y z
N MET A 1 -36.76 -12.56 1.67
CA MET A 1 -36.07 -13.79 2.06
C MET A 1 -34.69 -13.93 1.35
N LEU A 2 -34.61 -13.97 0.02
CA LEU A 2 -33.30 -14.11 -0.69
C LEU A 2 -32.29 -13.01 -0.37
N LEU A 3 -32.68 -11.74 -0.42
CA LEU A 3 -31.80 -10.59 -0.10
C LEU A 3 -31.31 -10.61 1.35
N SER A 4 -32.15 -11.08 2.29
CA SER A 4 -31.77 -11.21 3.69
C SER A 4 -30.74 -12.32 3.91
N LEU A 5 -30.89 -13.43 3.19
CA LEU A 5 -29.92 -14.52 3.20
C LEU A 5 -28.58 -14.06 2.60
N LEU A 6 -28.62 -13.35 1.49
CA LEU A 6 -27.39 -12.80 0.87
C LEU A 6 -26.70 -11.78 1.78
N SER A 7 -27.45 -10.89 2.43
CA SER A 7 -26.90 -9.96 3.42
C SER A 7 -26.21 -10.69 4.56
N PHE A 8 -26.87 -11.71 5.13
CA PHE A 8 -26.29 -12.54 6.19
C PHE A 8 -24.99 -13.24 5.76
N ILE A 9 -24.98 -13.83 4.57
CA ILE A 9 -23.78 -14.49 4.02
C ILE A 9 -22.62 -13.50 3.85
N VAL A 10 -22.91 -12.31 3.30
CA VAL A 10 -21.90 -11.25 3.15
C VAL A 10 -21.35 -10.81 4.51
N GLY A 11 -22.22 -10.62 5.50
CA GLY A 11 -21.81 -10.29 6.85
C GLY A 11 -20.88 -11.33 7.46
N LEU A 12 -21.24 -12.61 7.36
CA LEU A 12 -20.39 -13.72 7.81
C LEU A 12 -19.04 -13.76 7.07
N ALA A 13 -19.05 -13.56 5.75
CA ALA A 13 -17.83 -13.55 4.94
C ALA A 13 -16.88 -12.41 5.34
N LEU A 14 -17.40 -11.22 5.63
CA LEU A 14 -16.62 -10.08 6.12
C LEU A 14 -16.02 -10.36 7.51
N LEU A 15 -16.80 -10.89 8.43
CA LEU A 15 -16.32 -11.25 9.78
C LEU A 15 -15.28 -12.38 9.72
N LEU A 16 -15.49 -13.38 8.87
CA LEU A 16 -14.52 -14.45 8.66
C LEU A 16 -13.20 -13.89 8.09
N LEU A 17 -13.29 -12.96 7.13
CA LEU A 17 -12.12 -12.30 6.57
C LEU A 17 -11.33 -11.54 7.66
N VAL A 18 -12.01 -10.77 8.50
CA VAL A 18 -11.39 -10.06 9.64
C VAL A 18 -10.72 -11.06 10.59
N PHE A 19 -11.40 -12.13 10.96
CA PHE A 19 -10.89 -13.16 11.84
C PHE A 19 -9.65 -13.87 11.27
N LEU A 20 -9.68 -14.26 9.98
CA LEU A 20 -8.56 -14.89 9.30
C LEU A 20 -7.33 -13.97 9.23
N VAL A 21 -7.55 -12.66 8.99
CA VAL A 21 -6.47 -11.67 8.95
C VAL A 21 -5.86 -11.47 10.33
N LEU A 22 -6.66 -11.38 11.37
CA LEU A 22 -6.19 -11.25 12.75
C LEU A 22 -5.47 -12.52 13.24
N GLY A 23 -6.01 -13.71 12.91
CA GLY A 23 -5.42 -15.00 13.27
C GLY A 23 -4.10 -15.29 12.54
N ASN A 24 -3.95 -14.80 11.32
CA ASN A 24 -2.75 -15.00 10.50
C ASN A 24 -1.75 -13.83 10.61
N LYS A 25 -1.69 -13.19 11.76
CA LYS A 25 -0.80 -12.06 12.02
C LYS A 25 0.66 -12.50 11.95
N GLN A 26 1.29 -12.30 10.80
CA GLN A 26 2.73 -12.56 10.66
C GLN A 26 3.53 -11.50 11.43
N LYS A 27 4.53 -11.93 12.21
CA LYS A 27 5.44 -11.03 12.92
C LYS A 27 6.06 -10.03 11.93
N GLY A 28 5.88 -8.73 12.20
CA GLY A 28 6.45 -7.65 11.39
C GLY A 28 5.56 -7.06 10.30
N LYS A 29 4.39 -7.64 10.00
CA LYS A 29 3.42 -7.02 9.06
C LYS A 29 2.46 -6.11 9.83
N MET A 30 2.46 -4.83 9.50
CA MET A 30 1.51 -3.86 10.06
C MET A 30 0.18 -3.99 9.31
N LEU A 31 -0.85 -4.41 10.03
CA LEU A 31 -2.23 -4.43 9.51
C LEU A 31 -2.80 -3.01 9.51
N ASN A 32 -3.60 -2.70 8.49
CA ASN A 32 -4.39 -1.48 8.52
C ASN A 32 -5.61 -1.69 9.41
N ILE A 33 -5.47 -1.34 10.70
CA ILE A 33 -6.49 -1.57 11.71
C ILE A 33 -7.81 -0.87 11.38
N TYR A 34 -7.76 0.28 10.72
CA TYR A 34 -8.97 1.03 10.36
C TYR A 34 -9.82 0.26 9.34
N LEU A 35 -9.19 -0.39 8.35
CA LEU A 35 -9.91 -1.25 7.41
C LEU A 35 -10.55 -2.43 8.12
N LEU A 36 -9.85 -3.06 9.06
CA LEU A 36 -10.41 -4.19 9.82
C LEU A 36 -11.59 -3.77 10.69
N ILE A 37 -11.51 -2.59 11.32
CA ILE A 37 -12.64 -2.03 12.09
C ILE A 37 -13.83 -1.77 11.16
N ILE A 38 -13.63 -1.15 9.98
CA ILE A 38 -14.68 -0.91 8.98
C ILE A 38 -15.34 -2.23 8.57
N LEU A 39 -14.56 -3.24 8.18
CA LEU A 39 -15.07 -4.54 7.76
C LEU A 39 -15.80 -5.27 8.89
N GLY A 40 -15.31 -5.15 10.13
CA GLY A 40 -15.94 -5.73 11.31
C GLY A 40 -17.30 -5.11 11.59
N ILE A 41 -17.41 -3.79 11.64
CA ILE A 41 -18.66 -3.06 11.87
C ILE A 41 -19.70 -3.42 10.80
N ILE A 42 -19.30 -3.37 9.53
CA ILE A 42 -20.20 -3.68 8.41
C ILE A 42 -20.62 -5.16 8.42
N GLY A 43 -19.66 -6.06 8.74
CA GLY A 43 -19.95 -7.48 8.87
C GLY A 43 -21.01 -7.76 9.95
N ILE A 44 -20.86 -7.17 11.13
CA ILE A 44 -21.83 -7.27 12.22
C ILE A 44 -23.20 -6.76 11.78
N GLN A 45 -23.26 -5.59 11.12
CA GLN A 45 -24.51 -5.04 10.66
C GLN A 45 -25.24 -5.92 9.66
N HIS A 46 -24.55 -6.43 8.65
CA HIS A 46 -25.17 -7.32 7.67
C HIS A 46 -25.66 -8.63 8.32
N VAL A 47 -24.95 -9.15 9.30
CA VAL A 47 -25.42 -10.32 10.08
C VAL A 47 -26.67 -10.00 10.87
N LEU A 48 -26.71 -8.89 11.63
CA LEU A 48 -27.85 -8.47 12.41
C LEU A 48 -29.08 -8.26 11.56
N MET A 49 -28.94 -7.59 10.41
CA MET A 49 -30.04 -7.41 9.44
C MET A 49 -30.56 -8.74 8.90
N GLY A 50 -29.68 -9.70 8.65
CA GLY A 50 -30.07 -11.02 8.20
C GLY A 50 -30.87 -11.77 9.27
N VAL A 51 -30.36 -11.79 10.52
CA VAL A 51 -30.98 -12.48 11.66
C VAL A 51 -32.39 -11.90 11.98
N GLU A 52 -32.53 -10.57 11.98
CA GLU A 52 -33.80 -9.90 12.20
C GLU A 52 -34.86 -10.34 11.15
N LYS A 53 -34.49 -10.36 9.90
CA LYS A 53 -35.40 -10.74 8.80
C LYS A 53 -35.74 -12.23 8.76
N PHE A 54 -34.94 -13.09 9.40
CA PHE A 54 -35.27 -14.50 9.60
C PHE A 54 -36.24 -14.75 10.76
N GLY A 55 -36.59 -13.69 11.54
CA GLY A 55 -37.44 -13.81 12.72
C GLY A 55 -36.81 -14.62 13.87
N LEU A 56 -35.50 -14.83 13.81
CA LEU A 56 -34.75 -15.54 14.86
C LEU A 56 -34.59 -14.69 16.13
N VAL A 57 -34.76 -13.38 16.01
CA VAL A 57 -34.81 -12.43 17.11
C VAL A 57 -36.06 -11.60 16.92
N ALA A 58 -36.93 -11.56 17.95
CA ALA A 58 -38.05 -10.64 18.01
C ALA A 58 -37.52 -9.24 17.81
N SER A 59 -38.07 -8.49 16.82
CA SER A 59 -37.63 -7.17 16.36
C SER A 59 -36.58 -6.58 17.29
N PHE A 60 -35.31 -6.79 16.92
CA PHE A 60 -34.21 -6.23 17.67
C PHE A 60 -34.44 -4.72 17.62
N GLU A 61 -35.04 -4.17 18.65
CA GLU A 61 -34.98 -2.74 18.91
C GLU A 61 -33.51 -2.45 19.20
N SER A 62 -32.73 -2.60 18.15
CA SER A 62 -31.31 -2.32 18.16
C SER A 62 -31.16 -0.88 18.62
N PRO A 63 -30.31 -0.60 19.63
CA PRO A 63 -29.80 0.76 19.81
C PRO A 63 -29.09 1.27 18.54
N LEU A 64 -28.87 0.40 17.55
CA LEU A 64 -28.45 0.67 16.19
C LEU A 64 -29.64 1.04 15.26
N LYS A 65 -30.89 1.19 15.73
CA LYS A 65 -31.99 1.77 14.93
C LYS A 65 -31.65 3.18 14.45
N ASP A 66 -30.82 3.87 15.17
CA ASP A 66 -30.21 5.13 14.78
C ASP A 66 -28.88 4.89 14.07
N ASP A 67 -28.88 4.02 13.07
CA ASP A 67 -27.75 3.67 12.19
C ASP A 67 -26.92 4.86 11.69
N PHE A 68 -27.51 6.02 11.79
CA PHE A 68 -26.97 7.29 11.40
C PHE A 68 -25.73 7.69 12.23
N TYR A 69 -25.70 7.36 13.52
CA TYR A 69 -24.61 7.81 14.39
C TYR A 69 -23.30 7.12 14.06
N TYR A 70 -23.32 5.83 13.77
CA TYR A 70 -22.08 5.14 13.43
C TYR A 70 -21.53 5.54 12.05
N HIS A 71 -22.38 6.00 11.10
CA HIS A 71 -21.91 6.52 9.83
C HIS A 71 -21.00 7.75 10.00
N SER A 72 -21.20 8.54 11.06
CA SER A 72 -20.32 9.65 11.39
C SER A 72 -18.91 9.19 11.72
N PHE A 73 -18.77 8.01 12.33
CA PHE A 73 -17.46 7.37 12.57
C PHE A 73 -16.89 6.73 11.31
N MET A 74 -17.74 6.14 10.46
CA MET A 74 -17.30 5.44 9.25
C MET A 74 -16.57 6.35 8.26
N VAL A 75 -17.03 7.59 8.09
CA VAL A 75 -16.34 8.56 7.22
C VAL A 75 -14.95 8.93 7.75
N VAL A 76 -14.80 9.06 9.09
CA VAL A 76 -13.51 9.31 9.74
C VAL A 76 -12.60 8.09 9.62
N LEU A 77 -13.12 6.89 9.88
CA LEU A 77 -12.35 5.66 9.76
C LEU A 77 -11.85 5.46 8.33
N THR A 78 -12.66 5.79 7.32
CA THR A 78 -12.25 5.77 5.92
C THR A 78 -11.10 6.76 5.65
N TYR A 79 -11.16 7.97 6.18
CA TYR A 79 -10.05 8.92 6.08
C TYR A 79 -8.79 8.40 6.78
N LEU A 80 -8.91 7.89 8.01
CA LEU A 80 -7.80 7.34 8.78
C LEU A 80 -7.17 6.10 8.11
N PHE A 81 -8.00 5.30 7.44
CA PHE A 81 -7.53 4.20 6.61
C PHE A 81 -6.59 4.71 5.50
N PHE A 82 -7.01 5.72 4.73
CA PHE A 82 -6.17 6.29 3.66
C PHE A 82 -4.95 7.04 4.20
N ASP A 83 -5.10 7.75 5.33
CA ASP A 83 -3.98 8.42 5.97
C ASP A 83 -2.93 7.40 6.44
N ASN A 84 -3.36 6.32 7.10
CA ASN A 84 -2.48 5.24 7.51
C ASN A 84 -1.84 4.50 6.33
N LEU A 85 -2.57 4.36 5.21
CA LEU A 85 -2.08 3.73 4.00
C LEU A 85 -1.01 4.55 3.28
N LEU A 86 -1.20 5.87 3.22
CA LEU A 86 -0.41 6.79 2.39
C LEU A 86 0.62 7.61 3.20
N SER A 87 0.55 7.58 4.53
CA SER A 87 1.51 8.24 5.42
C SER A 87 2.28 7.23 6.27
N THR A 88 3.51 7.57 6.61
CA THR A 88 4.42 6.66 7.34
C THR A 88 4.04 6.43 8.80
N THR A 89 3.37 7.39 9.40
CA THR A 89 2.89 7.29 10.80
C THR A 89 1.68 8.19 10.98
N THR A 90 0.59 7.65 11.50
CA THR A 90 -0.54 8.44 11.96
C THR A 90 -0.37 8.65 13.47
N PRO A 91 0.02 9.85 13.95
CA PRO A 91 0.21 10.08 15.37
C PRO A 91 -1.13 9.94 16.10
N PHE A 92 -1.11 9.36 17.30
CA PHE A 92 -2.32 9.14 18.12
C PHE A 92 -3.12 10.43 18.35
N LYS A 93 -2.43 11.56 18.55
CA LYS A 93 -3.08 12.87 18.67
C LYS A 93 -3.95 13.24 17.47
N LYS A 94 -3.52 12.89 16.26
CA LYS A 94 -4.29 13.14 15.03
C LYS A 94 -5.55 12.28 15.00
N VAL A 95 -5.43 11.01 15.33
CA VAL A 95 -6.58 10.08 15.40
C VAL A 95 -7.61 10.60 16.38
N PHE A 96 -7.18 10.97 17.59
CA PHE A 96 -8.04 11.50 18.63
C PHE A 96 -8.77 12.77 18.17
N LEU A 97 -8.06 13.71 17.54
CA LEU A 97 -8.64 14.96 17.02
C LEU A 97 -9.79 14.70 16.02
N HIS A 98 -9.61 13.73 15.12
CA HIS A 98 -10.64 13.40 14.13
C HIS A 98 -11.85 12.67 14.74
N LEU A 99 -11.68 11.96 15.87
CA LEU A 99 -12.76 11.28 16.57
C LEU A 99 -13.58 12.17 17.50
N ILE A 100 -13.10 13.38 17.87
CA ILE A 100 -13.81 14.31 18.75
C ILE A 100 -15.18 14.65 18.16
N PHE A 101 -15.22 15.11 16.92
CA PHE A 101 -16.47 15.57 16.31
C PHE A 101 -17.54 14.47 16.22
N PRO A 102 -17.30 13.27 15.65
CA PRO A 102 -18.32 12.24 15.60
C PRO A 102 -18.77 11.80 16.99
N THR A 103 -17.88 11.81 18.00
CA THR A 103 -18.25 11.49 19.38
C THR A 103 -19.19 12.53 19.98
N LEU A 104 -18.84 13.82 19.86
CA LEU A 104 -19.68 14.92 20.35
C LEU A 104 -21.00 14.99 19.58
N PHE A 105 -20.98 14.78 18.27
CA PHE A 105 -22.18 14.77 17.43
C PHE A 105 -23.12 13.61 17.82
N THR A 106 -22.61 12.43 18.02
CA THR A 106 -23.40 11.28 18.50
C THR A 106 -24.00 11.55 19.87
N LEU A 107 -23.19 12.09 20.80
CA LEU A 107 -23.67 12.44 22.13
C LEU A 107 -24.77 13.52 22.08
N PHE A 108 -24.58 14.55 21.26
CA PHE A 108 -25.58 15.58 21.00
C PHE A 108 -26.90 14.99 20.50
N CYS A 109 -26.83 14.07 19.53
CA CYS A 109 -28.03 13.44 18.98
C CYS A 109 -28.75 12.54 20.03
N ILE A 110 -28.01 11.81 20.85
CA ILE A 110 -28.57 10.93 21.91
C ILE A 110 -29.23 11.75 23.01
N LEU A 111 -28.59 12.82 23.47
CA LEU A 111 -29.06 13.61 24.61
C LEU A 111 -30.17 14.57 24.27
N LEU A 112 -30.14 15.17 23.09
CA LEU A 112 -31.07 16.25 22.70
C LEU A 112 -32.11 15.81 21.66
N SER A 113 -31.98 14.62 21.08
CA SER A 113 -32.88 14.07 20.05
C SER A 113 -33.29 15.15 19.02
N PRO A 114 -32.34 15.82 18.35
CA PRO A 114 -32.63 16.96 17.50
C PRO A 114 -33.46 16.55 16.26
N ASP A 115 -34.14 17.52 15.67
CA ASP A 115 -34.88 17.29 14.44
C ASP A 115 -33.98 16.73 13.33
N LEU A 116 -34.52 15.83 12.52
CA LEU A 116 -33.80 15.19 11.40
C LEU A 116 -33.21 16.22 10.43
N TRP A 117 -33.88 17.37 10.26
CA TRP A 117 -33.39 18.48 9.44
C TRP A 117 -32.04 19.02 9.97
N LEU A 118 -31.95 19.27 11.27
CA LEU A 118 -30.73 19.78 11.91
C LEU A 118 -29.59 18.74 11.77
N ILE A 119 -29.91 17.46 11.97
CA ILE A 119 -28.95 16.38 11.76
C ILE A 119 -28.42 16.39 10.31
N LYS A 120 -29.29 16.50 9.31
CA LYS A 120 -28.90 16.56 7.89
C LYS A 120 -27.98 17.75 7.60
N VAL A 121 -28.32 18.93 8.10
CA VAL A 121 -27.55 20.17 7.89
C VAL A 121 -26.15 20.09 8.48
N VAL A 122 -25.97 19.42 9.63
CA VAL A 122 -24.65 19.26 10.27
C VAL A 122 -23.85 18.13 9.64
N PHE A 123 -24.52 17.01 9.38
CA PHE A 123 -23.83 15.80 8.88
C PHE A 123 -23.35 15.96 7.43
N PHE A 124 -24.10 16.63 6.58
CA PHE A 124 -23.79 16.72 5.15
C PHE A 124 -22.43 17.38 4.86
N PRO A 125 -22.15 18.60 5.32
CA PRO A 125 -20.85 19.24 5.10
C PRO A 125 -19.72 18.50 5.81
N TYR A 126 -19.98 17.92 6.99
CA TYR A 126 -19.02 17.09 7.69
C TYR A 126 -18.62 15.85 6.90
N SER A 127 -19.59 15.07 6.43
CA SER A 127 -19.32 13.85 5.66
C SER A 127 -18.65 14.17 4.32
N PHE A 128 -19.04 15.28 3.67
CA PHE A 128 -18.43 15.77 2.45
C PHE A 128 -16.93 16.08 2.64
N LEU A 129 -16.58 16.77 3.72
CA LEU A 129 -15.19 17.06 4.07
C LEU A 129 -14.37 15.76 4.14
N TYR A 130 -14.88 14.73 4.83
CA TYR A 130 -14.20 13.46 5.01
C TYR A 130 -14.16 12.57 3.77
N VAL A 131 -14.94 12.88 2.75
CA VAL A 131 -14.79 12.27 1.40
C VAL A 131 -13.71 12.97 0.61
N VAL A 132 -13.61 14.29 0.70
CA VAL A 132 -12.61 15.08 -0.04
C VAL A 132 -11.18 14.83 0.50
N LEU A 133 -11.01 14.71 1.81
CA LEU A 133 -9.71 14.54 2.44
C LEU A 133 -8.90 13.32 1.92
N PRO A 134 -9.45 12.11 1.79
CA PRO A 134 -8.76 10.98 1.17
C PRO A 134 -8.35 11.25 -0.28
N GLY A 135 -9.20 11.92 -1.06
CA GLY A 135 -8.87 12.34 -2.44
C GLY A 135 -7.65 13.24 -2.50
N LEU A 136 -7.57 14.22 -1.60
CA LEU A 136 -6.41 15.12 -1.46
C LEU A 136 -5.15 14.35 -1.03
N LEU A 137 -5.27 13.37 -0.13
CA LEU A 137 -4.16 12.50 0.26
C LEU A 137 -3.64 11.66 -0.91
N ILE A 138 -4.55 11.06 -1.69
CA ILE A 138 -4.22 10.29 -2.90
C ILE A 138 -3.51 11.20 -3.90
N TRP A 139 -4.09 12.37 -4.18
CA TRP A 139 -3.50 13.33 -5.11
C TRP A 139 -2.10 13.78 -4.68
N LYS A 140 -1.94 14.16 -3.41
CA LYS A 140 -0.66 14.61 -2.84
C LYS A 140 0.40 13.51 -2.87
N ASN A 141 0.05 12.30 -2.44
CA ASN A 141 1.03 11.23 -2.22
C ASN A 141 1.27 10.38 -3.48
N ILE A 142 0.26 10.18 -4.33
CA ILE A 142 0.38 9.34 -5.52
C ILE A 142 0.70 10.18 -6.76
N TYR A 143 0.00 11.28 -7.00
CA TYR A 143 0.14 12.04 -8.25
C TYR A 143 1.20 13.14 -8.18
N LYS A 144 1.31 13.87 -7.06
CA LYS A 144 2.24 14.99 -6.92
C LYS A 144 3.67 14.54 -6.65
N ARG A 145 3.88 13.42 -5.94
CA ARG A 145 5.21 12.88 -5.70
C ARG A 145 5.68 12.09 -6.92
N LYS A 146 6.54 12.70 -7.73
CA LYS A 146 7.12 12.07 -8.95
C LYS A 146 7.94 10.81 -8.65
N ASN A 147 8.44 10.62 -7.44
CA ASN A 147 9.36 9.57 -7.03
C ASN A 147 8.76 8.16 -6.98
N TYR A 148 7.43 8.03 -7.04
CA TYR A 148 6.76 6.72 -6.99
C TYR A 148 6.49 6.12 -8.37
N LYS A 149 6.59 6.92 -9.46
CA LYS A 149 6.20 6.47 -10.82
C LYS A 149 7.07 5.34 -11.38
N ASP A 150 8.31 5.23 -10.88
CA ASP A 150 9.28 4.23 -11.36
C ASP A 150 9.31 2.94 -10.51
N LEU A 151 8.48 2.83 -9.48
CA LEU A 151 8.37 1.62 -8.68
C LEU A 151 7.53 0.57 -9.41
N VAL A 152 8.02 -0.67 -9.48
CA VAL A 152 7.34 -1.81 -10.13
C VAL A 152 5.90 -1.98 -9.61
N HIS A 153 5.67 -1.65 -8.35
CA HIS A 153 4.35 -1.77 -7.71
C HIS A 153 3.50 -0.50 -7.74
N TYR A 154 4.02 0.61 -8.30
CA TYR A 154 3.29 1.89 -8.30
C TYR A 154 1.93 1.81 -8.97
N GLN A 155 1.84 1.12 -10.10
CA GLN A 155 0.58 0.97 -10.83
C GLN A 155 -0.45 0.17 -10.02
N SER A 156 0.00 -0.88 -9.33
CA SER A 156 -0.88 -1.67 -8.45
C SER A 156 -1.40 -0.85 -7.27
N ILE A 157 -0.52 -0.08 -6.62
CA ILE A 157 -0.87 0.83 -5.51
C ILE A 157 -1.87 1.88 -5.97
N LYS A 158 -1.59 2.54 -7.10
CA LYS A 158 -2.44 3.56 -7.67
C LYS A 158 -3.82 3.00 -8.02
N THR A 159 -3.87 1.90 -8.77
CA THR A 159 -5.12 1.25 -9.16
C THR A 159 -5.93 0.87 -7.92
N TRP A 160 -5.29 0.29 -6.93
CA TRP A 160 -5.89 -0.15 -5.71
C TRP A 160 -6.42 1.03 -4.85
N ALA A 161 -5.63 2.07 -4.63
CA ALA A 161 -6.06 3.25 -3.88
C ALA A 161 -7.24 3.95 -4.56
N LEU A 162 -7.19 4.09 -5.89
CA LEU A 162 -8.28 4.68 -6.67
C LEU A 162 -9.56 3.84 -6.61
N LEU A 163 -9.46 2.51 -6.76
CA LEU A 163 -10.63 1.63 -6.70
C LEU A 163 -11.29 1.69 -5.31
N THR A 164 -10.50 1.57 -4.23
CA THR A 164 -11.01 1.65 -2.87
C THR A 164 -11.64 3.02 -2.59
N TYR A 165 -11.05 4.09 -3.10
CA TYR A 165 -11.62 5.43 -2.99
C TYR A 165 -12.91 5.61 -3.79
N SER A 166 -12.99 5.05 -5.01
CA SER A 166 -14.22 5.05 -5.81
C SER A 166 -15.33 4.30 -5.08
N ILE A 167 -15.05 3.17 -4.45
CA ILE A 167 -16.01 2.43 -3.63
C ILE A 167 -16.48 3.29 -2.45
N ALA A 168 -15.57 3.98 -1.75
CA ALA A 168 -15.94 4.88 -0.65
C ALA A 168 -16.84 6.04 -1.11
N ILE A 169 -16.58 6.62 -2.31
CA ILE A 169 -17.45 7.64 -2.92
C ILE A 169 -18.83 7.07 -3.23
N ILE A 170 -18.91 5.87 -3.80
CA ILE A 170 -20.19 5.22 -4.11
C ILE A 170 -21.02 5.04 -2.83
N PHE A 171 -20.41 4.52 -1.75
CA PHE A 171 -21.08 4.38 -0.46
C PHE A 171 -21.52 5.73 0.11
N TYR A 172 -20.69 6.75 0.02
CA TYR A 172 -21.04 8.10 0.44
C TYR A 172 -22.25 8.64 -0.32
N LEU A 173 -22.26 8.52 -1.64
CA LEU A 173 -23.37 9.00 -2.48
C LEU A 173 -24.65 8.23 -2.20
N MET A 174 -24.58 6.90 -2.09
CA MET A 174 -25.73 6.05 -1.79
C MET A 174 -26.31 6.36 -0.40
N PHE A 175 -25.47 6.53 0.62
CA PHE A 175 -25.91 6.87 1.97
C PHE A 175 -26.57 8.26 2.01
N ASN A 176 -25.93 9.28 1.42
CA ASN A 176 -26.49 10.62 1.39
C ASN A 176 -27.77 10.70 0.56
N TYR A 177 -27.89 9.92 -0.52
CA TYR A 177 -29.14 9.79 -1.26
C TYR A 177 -30.25 9.21 -0.35
N ALA A 178 -29.98 8.11 0.35
CA ALA A 178 -30.91 7.53 1.30
C ALA A 178 -31.32 8.51 2.40
N LEU A 179 -30.35 9.29 2.92
CA LEU A 179 -30.58 10.30 3.95
C LEU A 179 -31.44 11.46 3.43
N LEU A 180 -31.17 11.97 2.23
CA LEU A 180 -31.91 13.10 1.65
C LEU A 180 -33.32 12.71 1.20
N SER A 181 -33.49 11.51 0.64
CA SER A 181 -34.79 11.01 0.16
C SER A 181 -35.71 10.54 1.29
N SER A 182 -35.19 10.37 2.51
CA SER A 182 -35.97 9.91 3.65
C SER A 182 -36.94 10.98 4.11
N PRO A 183 -38.23 10.68 4.22
CA PRO A 183 -39.20 11.54 4.90
C PRO A 183 -38.74 11.77 6.35
N LEU A 184 -39.14 12.90 6.94
CA LEU A 184 -38.79 13.24 8.33
C LEU A 184 -39.27 12.20 9.34
N GLU A 185 -40.30 11.41 8.97
CA GLU A 185 -40.95 10.42 9.86
C GLU A 185 -40.43 8.98 9.68
N ASN A 186 -39.72 8.66 8.60
CA ASN A 186 -39.35 7.27 8.29
C ASN A 186 -37.93 7.15 7.68
N LEU A 187 -36.93 7.33 8.49
CA LEU A 187 -35.53 7.15 8.08
C LEU A 187 -35.18 5.67 7.85
N ASN A 188 -35.75 4.77 8.65
CA ASN A 188 -35.39 3.36 8.68
C ASN A 188 -35.67 2.62 7.37
N GLY A 189 -36.75 2.91 6.69
CA GLY A 189 -37.12 2.26 5.41
C GLY A 189 -36.10 2.49 4.29
N HIS A 190 -35.56 3.70 4.18
CA HIS A 190 -34.56 4.05 3.17
C HIS A 190 -33.17 3.51 3.50
N LEU A 191 -32.81 3.42 4.78
CA LEU A 191 -31.55 2.79 5.21
C LEU A 191 -31.55 1.30 4.90
N VAL A 192 -32.65 0.59 5.09
CA VAL A 192 -32.79 -0.82 4.68
C VAL A 192 -32.55 -0.99 3.18
N GLN A 193 -33.08 -0.09 2.35
CA GLN A 193 -32.83 -0.11 0.90
C GLN A 193 -31.34 0.14 0.58
N PHE A 194 -30.71 1.07 1.29
CA PHE A 194 -29.29 1.33 1.17
C PHE A 194 -28.47 0.06 1.44
N TYR A 195 -28.70 -0.63 2.57
CA TYR A 195 -27.99 -1.88 2.89
C TYR A 195 -28.26 -2.97 1.87
N ASN A 196 -29.47 -3.12 1.39
CA ASN A 196 -29.81 -4.10 0.35
C ASN A 196 -29.08 -3.81 -0.97
N ALA A 197 -28.82 -2.55 -1.30
CA ALA A 197 -28.09 -2.17 -2.51
C ALA A 197 -26.57 -2.33 -2.32
N THR A 198 -26.05 -2.13 -1.11
CA THR A 198 -24.61 -2.16 -0.86
C THR A 198 -24.04 -3.58 -0.80
N PHE A 199 -24.85 -4.62 -0.61
CA PHE A 199 -24.31 -5.98 -0.50
C PHE A 199 -23.58 -6.42 -1.78
N PHE A 200 -24.00 -6.03 -2.97
CA PHE A 200 -23.32 -6.32 -4.22
C PHE A 200 -21.91 -5.69 -4.25
N VAL A 201 -21.80 -4.47 -3.74
CA VAL A 201 -20.50 -3.76 -3.66
C VAL A 201 -19.57 -4.49 -2.68
N TRP A 202 -20.12 -5.01 -1.57
CA TRP A 202 -19.35 -5.76 -0.59
C TRP A 202 -18.89 -7.13 -1.11
N ILE A 203 -19.73 -7.86 -1.84
CA ILE A 203 -19.33 -9.09 -2.53
C ILE A 203 -18.15 -8.80 -3.46
N PHE A 204 -18.29 -7.78 -4.31
CA PHE A 204 -17.21 -7.38 -5.21
C PHE A 204 -15.92 -7.04 -4.42
N PHE A 205 -16.04 -6.30 -3.32
CA PHE A 205 -14.90 -5.90 -2.49
C PHE A 205 -14.23 -7.10 -1.81
N ILE A 206 -14.99 -8.09 -1.32
CA ILE A 206 -14.46 -9.33 -0.77
C ILE A 206 -13.62 -10.07 -1.83
N PHE A 207 -14.17 -10.27 -3.04
CA PHE A 207 -13.42 -10.89 -4.13
C PHE A 207 -12.17 -10.13 -4.50
N TYR A 208 -12.26 -8.79 -4.49
CA TYR A 208 -11.11 -7.94 -4.78
C TYR A 208 -10.01 -8.08 -3.73
N ILE A 209 -10.36 -8.09 -2.44
CA ILE A 209 -9.43 -8.32 -1.33
C ILE A 209 -8.79 -9.70 -1.44
N LEU A 210 -9.58 -10.75 -1.68
CA LEU A 210 -9.07 -12.12 -1.80
C LEU A 210 -8.06 -12.26 -2.96
N ARG A 211 -8.31 -11.56 -4.07
CA ARG A 211 -7.38 -11.52 -5.21
C ARG A 211 -6.13 -10.68 -4.93
N ASN A 212 -6.24 -9.66 -4.08
CA ASN A 212 -5.17 -8.71 -3.78
C ASN A 212 -4.98 -8.56 -2.26
N PRO A 213 -4.51 -9.60 -1.55
CA PRO A 213 -4.43 -9.60 -0.09
C PRO A 213 -3.45 -8.57 0.48
N VAL A 214 -2.58 -8.00 -0.35
CA VAL A 214 -1.68 -6.88 0.00
C VAL A 214 -2.44 -5.71 0.62
N ILE A 215 -3.70 -5.51 0.22
CA ILE A 215 -4.61 -4.48 0.73
C ILE A 215 -4.82 -4.56 2.25
N LEU A 216 -4.94 -5.77 2.77
CA LEU A 216 -5.17 -6.01 4.20
C LEU A 216 -3.94 -5.71 5.06
N TYR A 217 -2.76 -5.88 4.49
CA TYR A 217 -1.51 -5.72 5.22
C TYR A 217 -0.94 -4.30 5.15
N GLY A 218 -1.60 -3.42 4.40
CA GLY A 218 -1.18 -2.03 4.23
C GLY A 218 0.21 -1.92 3.61
N GLU A 219 0.30 -1.18 2.55
CA GLU A 219 1.54 -0.97 1.83
C GLU A 219 2.55 -0.09 2.57
N GLN A 220 2.21 0.35 3.78
CA GLN A 220 3.21 0.94 4.69
C GLN A 220 4.42 0.03 4.88
N LEU A 221 4.25 -1.28 4.78
CA LEU A 221 5.38 -2.20 4.81
C LEU A 221 6.26 -2.03 3.57
N LEU A 222 5.67 -1.88 2.38
CA LEU A 222 6.42 -1.61 1.16
C LEU A 222 7.03 -0.21 1.18
N LEU A 223 6.28 0.81 1.58
CA LEU A 223 6.80 2.17 1.70
C LEU A 223 7.75 2.34 2.89
N LYS A 224 7.55 1.62 4.00
CA LYS A 224 8.46 1.60 5.14
C LYS A 224 9.67 0.73 4.85
N ASN A 225 9.53 -0.37 4.16
CA ASN A 225 10.68 -1.14 3.68
C ASN A 225 11.43 -0.39 2.59
N LEU A 226 10.76 0.35 1.70
CA LEU A 226 11.41 1.26 0.75
C LEU A 226 12.06 2.48 1.44
N LYS A 227 11.54 2.94 2.58
CA LYS A 227 12.17 3.99 3.40
C LYS A 227 13.16 3.47 4.44
N ASN A 228 12.98 2.24 4.91
CA ASN A 228 13.85 1.55 5.87
C ASN A 228 14.72 0.48 5.20
N THR A 229 14.59 0.27 3.87
CA THR A 229 15.71 -0.33 3.15
C THR A 229 16.83 0.69 3.36
N ARG A 230 17.66 0.39 4.36
CA ARG A 230 18.94 1.06 4.44
C ARG A 230 19.49 0.95 3.02
N PRO A 231 20.06 2.02 2.48
CA PRO A 231 20.63 2.00 1.13
C PRO A 231 21.70 0.92 0.92
N GLU A 232 22.08 0.24 2.00
CA GLU A 232 22.93 -0.95 2.03
C GLU A 232 22.24 -2.18 1.41
N GLU A 233 20.91 -2.21 1.34
CA GLU A 233 20.15 -3.36 0.88
C GLU A 233 19.40 -3.11 -0.45
N ILE A 234 19.93 -2.26 -1.31
CA ILE A 234 19.51 -2.26 -2.70
C ILE A 234 19.84 -3.64 -3.25
N ALA A 235 18.82 -4.46 -3.47
CA ALA A 235 19.02 -5.82 -3.96
C ALA A 235 18.74 -5.84 -5.48
N ALA A 236 19.74 -6.22 -6.25
CA ALA A 236 19.55 -6.55 -7.66
C ALA A 236 18.97 -7.97 -7.85
N TRP A 237 19.00 -8.80 -6.81
CA TRP A 237 18.75 -10.24 -6.87
C TRP A 237 17.44 -10.62 -6.16
N ARG A 238 16.70 -11.56 -6.77
CA ARG A 238 15.43 -12.09 -6.26
C ARG A 238 15.67 -13.18 -5.22
N SER A 239 14.78 -13.27 -4.25
CA SER A 239 14.73 -14.39 -3.30
C SER A 239 14.11 -15.66 -3.92
N SER A 240 13.31 -15.49 -4.99
CA SER A 240 12.65 -16.59 -5.71
C SER A 240 12.88 -16.45 -7.21
N LYS A 241 13.12 -17.56 -7.86
CA LYS A 241 13.30 -17.65 -9.30
C LYS A 241 12.00 -17.35 -10.07
N LEU A 242 12.11 -16.76 -11.27
CA LEU A 242 11.04 -16.76 -12.26
C LEU A 242 11.08 -18.10 -13.04
N GLU A 243 9.92 -18.62 -13.40
CA GLU A 243 9.87 -19.83 -14.22
C GLU A 243 10.17 -19.50 -15.69
N PRO A 244 11.08 -20.26 -16.35
CA PRO A 244 11.37 -20.09 -17.76
C PRO A 244 10.18 -20.53 -18.63
N THR A 245 9.90 -19.75 -19.65
CA THR A 245 8.80 -20.01 -20.59
C THR A 245 9.30 -20.53 -21.94
N GLU A 246 10.60 -20.36 -22.26
CA GLU A 246 11.18 -20.78 -23.52
C GLU A 246 11.88 -22.14 -23.38
N LEU A 247 11.79 -22.99 -24.41
CA LEU A 247 12.36 -24.36 -24.40
C LEU A 247 13.88 -24.36 -24.25
N GLU A 248 14.58 -23.40 -24.87
CA GLU A 248 16.03 -23.23 -24.75
C GLU A 248 16.46 -22.92 -23.32
N ASP A 249 15.68 -22.10 -22.63
CA ASP A 249 15.95 -21.72 -21.24
C ASP A 249 15.67 -22.87 -20.26
N LEU A 250 14.76 -23.81 -20.60
CA LEU A 250 14.53 -25.02 -19.80
C LEU A 250 15.70 -26.00 -19.88
N GLU A 251 16.36 -26.11 -21.04
CA GLU A 251 17.58 -26.92 -21.15
C GLU A 251 18.76 -26.30 -20.41
N LEU A 252 18.86 -24.98 -20.52
CA LEU A 252 19.87 -24.19 -19.78
C LEU A 252 19.65 -24.27 -18.26
N GLU A 253 18.40 -24.27 -17.82
CA GLU A 253 18.04 -24.47 -16.43
C GLU A 253 18.64 -25.76 -15.85
N LYS A 254 18.52 -26.90 -16.56
CA LYS A 254 19.07 -28.16 -16.08
C LYS A 254 20.57 -28.10 -15.85
N LYS A 255 21.29 -27.32 -16.68
CA LYS A 255 22.75 -27.14 -16.56
C LYS A 255 23.15 -26.17 -15.47
N VAL A 256 22.34 -25.15 -15.21
CA VAL A 256 22.64 -24.05 -14.26
C VAL A 256 22.13 -24.36 -12.85
N LYS A 257 21.05 -25.17 -12.72
CA LYS A 257 20.34 -25.41 -11.46
C LYS A 257 21.24 -25.82 -10.29
N SER A 258 22.21 -26.72 -10.54
CA SER A 258 23.16 -27.18 -9.51
C SER A 258 24.23 -26.16 -9.16
N LYS A 259 24.42 -25.11 -9.98
CA LYS A 259 25.48 -24.10 -9.83
C LYS A 259 24.96 -22.72 -9.48
N VAL A 260 23.64 -22.56 -9.27
CA VAL A 260 23.00 -21.25 -9.01
C VAL A 260 23.62 -20.56 -7.80
N ASP A 261 23.75 -21.27 -6.70
CA ASP A 261 24.30 -20.71 -5.46
C ASP A 261 25.78 -20.33 -5.60
N GLU A 262 26.56 -21.15 -6.32
CA GLU A 262 27.97 -20.87 -6.60
C GLU A 262 28.12 -19.61 -7.48
N ILE A 263 27.34 -19.53 -8.57
CA ILE A 263 27.36 -18.38 -9.47
C ILE A 263 26.92 -17.13 -8.72
N MET A 264 25.87 -17.22 -7.91
CA MET A 264 25.38 -16.10 -7.10
C MET A 264 26.42 -15.62 -6.10
N PHE A 265 27.10 -16.55 -5.42
CA PHE A 265 28.18 -16.22 -4.51
C PHE A 265 29.35 -15.57 -5.24
N ALA A 266 29.77 -16.09 -6.39
CA ALA A 266 30.84 -15.53 -7.21
C ALA A 266 30.51 -14.09 -7.66
N ILE A 267 29.27 -13.84 -8.12
CA ILE A 267 28.81 -12.50 -8.50
C ILE A 267 28.87 -11.54 -7.30
N LYS A 268 28.36 -11.94 -6.13
CA LYS A 268 28.38 -11.10 -4.93
C LYS A 268 29.79 -10.77 -4.48
N LYS A 269 30.69 -11.75 -4.49
CA LYS A 269 32.10 -11.54 -4.16
C LYS A 269 32.78 -10.58 -5.14
N HIS A 270 32.46 -10.68 -6.41
CA HIS A 270 32.93 -9.76 -7.43
C HIS A 270 32.39 -8.33 -7.23
N GLU A 271 31.10 -8.19 -6.89
CA GLU A 271 30.51 -6.90 -6.52
C GLU A 271 31.27 -6.23 -5.37
N GLU A 272 31.58 -6.97 -4.31
CA GLU A 272 32.33 -6.45 -3.15
C GLU A 272 33.71 -5.95 -3.55
N LYS A 273 34.39 -6.65 -4.45
CA LYS A 273 35.70 -6.23 -4.99
C LYS A 273 35.56 -4.95 -5.80
N LEU A 274 34.60 -4.85 -6.72
CA LEU A 274 34.35 -3.65 -7.54
C LEU A 274 33.99 -2.43 -6.69
N LEU A 275 33.27 -2.64 -5.59
CA LEU A 275 32.85 -1.57 -4.70
C LEU A 275 33.95 -1.03 -3.79
N GLN A 276 35.16 -1.64 -3.79
CA GLN A 276 36.31 -1.08 -3.08
C GLN A 276 36.81 0.17 -3.82
N ASP A 277 37.00 0.08 -5.14
CA ASP A 277 37.29 1.21 -6.00
C ASP A 277 36.73 0.95 -7.41
N LEU A 278 35.73 1.72 -7.80
CA LEU A 278 35.04 1.54 -9.07
C LEU A 278 35.79 2.28 -10.18
N VAL A 279 36.68 1.60 -10.86
CA VAL A 279 37.42 2.12 -12.02
C VAL A 279 36.65 1.90 -13.32
N SER A 280 36.02 0.74 -13.46
CA SER A 280 35.19 0.39 -14.64
C SER A 280 34.04 -0.53 -14.20
N VAL A 281 33.02 -0.67 -15.04
CA VAL A 281 31.94 -1.62 -14.85
C VAL A 281 32.01 -2.64 -15.97
N PRO A 282 32.14 -3.94 -15.67
CA PRO A 282 32.33 -4.97 -16.69
C PRO A 282 31.11 -5.12 -17.58
N THR A 283 31.35 -5.48 -18.83
CA THR A 283 30.32 -6.03 -19.74
C THR A 283 29.96 -7.45 -19.32
N LEU A 284 28.84 -8.00 -19.83
CA LEU A 284 28.43 -9.36 -19.50
C LEU A 284 29.49 -10.40 -19.92
N LYS A 285 30.20 -10.13 -21.02
CA LYS A 285 31.28 -10.99 -21.53
C LYS A 285 32.50 -10.93 -20.60
N GLU A 286 32.90 -9.75 -20.15
CA GLU A 286 34.02 -9.56 -19.21
C GLU A 286 33.68 -10.18 -17.84
N LEU A 287 32.47 -9.98 -17.33
CA LEU A 287 32.02 -10.61 -16.09
C LEU A 287 32.03 -12.12 -16.19
N ALA A 288 31.59 -12.68 -17.31
CA ALA A 288 31.63 -14.12 -17.55
C ALA A 288 33.05 -14.67 -17.55
N PHE A 289 33.97 -13.96 -18.19
CA PHE A 289 35.38 -14.29 -18.22
C PHE A 289 36.05 -14.20 -16.82
N GLU A 290 35.78 -13.14 -16.09
CA GLU A 290 36.34 -12.93 -14.73
C GLU A 290 35.83 -13.94 -13.70
N LEU A 291 34.58 -14.42 -13.85
CA LEU A 291 33.98 -15.39 -12.96
C LEU A 291 34.22 -16.85 -13.39
N ASP A 292 34.83 -17.06 -14.56
CA ASP A 292 35.05 -18.39 -15.17
C ASP A 292 33.74 -19.20 -15.36
N TYR A 293 32.67 -18.50 -15.84
CA TYR A 293 31.41 -19.11 -16.21
C TYR A 293 31.00 -18.78 -17.64
N PRO A 294 30.30 -19.69 -18.32
CA PRO A 294 29.74 -19.40 -19.66
C PRO A 294 28.80 -18.18 -19.61
N GLN A 295 28.92 -17.30 -20.62
CA GLN A 295 28.09 -16.09 -20.72
C GLN A 295 26.57 -16.44 -20.71
N SER A 296 26.17 -17.57 -21.29
CA SER A 296 24.82 -18.07 -21.27
C SER A 296 24.29 -18.33 -19.85
N HIS A 297 25.14 -18.85 -18.94
CA HIS A 297 24.78 -19.08 -17.55
C HIS A 297 24.50 -17.75 -16.83
N LEU A 298 25.36 -16.75 -17.03
CA LEU A 298 25.13 -15.42 -16.46
C LEU A 298 23.90 -14.75 -17.05
N LYS A 299 23.67 -14.86 -18.37
CA LYS A 299 22.45 -14.35 -19.02
C LYS A 299 21.21 -14.98 -18.36
N TYR A 300 21.23 -16.30 -18.13
CA TYR A 300 20.17 -17.02 -17.44
C TYR A 300 19.95 -16.48 -16.01
N MET A 301 21.04 -16.25 -15.22
CA MET A 301 20.96 -15.68 -13.88
C MET A 301 20.29 -14.30 -13.89
N PHE A 302 20.67 -13.43 -14.82
CA PHE A 302 20.07 -12.09 -14.92
C PHE A 302 18.61 -12.13 -15.38
N ASN A 303 18.22 -13.05 -16.26
CA ASN A 303 16.84 -13.17 -16.72
C ASN A 303 15.90 -13.71 -15.62
N TYR A 304 16.34 -14.69 -14.84
CA TYR A 304 15.46 -15.43 -13.94
C TYR A 304 15.67 -15.17 -12.46
N TYR A 305 16.84 -14.72 -12.04
CA TYR A 305 17.17 -14.45 -10.63
C TYR A 305 17.43 -12.98 -10.32
N SER A 306 17.42 -12.10 -11.32
CA SER A 306 17.58 -10.66 -11.11
C SER A 306 16.25 -9.91 -11.23
N PHE A 307 16.14 -8.76 -10.52
CA PHE A 307 15.04 -7.81 -10.68
C PHE A 307 15.24 -6.87 -11.88
N CYS A 308 16.44 -6.85 -12.44
CA CYS A 308 16.83 -5.90 -13.47
C CYS A 308 17.63 -6.58 -14.59
N SER A 309 17.62 -5.96 -15.77
CA SER A 309 18.49 -6.36 -16.87
C SER A 309 19.97 -6.14 -16.51
N PHE A 310 20.88 -6.76 -17.26
CA PHE A 310 22.31 -6.57 -17.05
C PHE A 310 22.74 -5.11 -17.16
N SER A 311 22.19 -4.36 -18.12
CA SER A 311 22.45 -2.92 -18.26
C SER A 311 21.99 -2.10 -17.05
N GLU A 312 20.86 -2.47 -16.45
CA GLU A 312 20.39 -1.85 -15.22
C GLU A 312 21.24 -2.26 -14.01
N TYR A 313 21.74 -3.49 -13.98
CA TYR A 313 22.69 -3.95 -12.99
C TYR A 313 24.00 -3.18 -13.00
N GLN A 314 24.53 -2.83 -14.19
CA GLN A 314 25.67 -1.94 -14.28
C GLN A 314 25.42 -0.58 -13.61
N ASN A 315 24.23 -0.01 -13.84
CA ASN A 315 23.83 1.24 -13.17
C ASN A 315 23.63 1.05 -11.66
N TYR A 316 23.11 -0.10 -11.23
CA TYR A 316 23.02 -0.47 -9.83
C TYR A 316 24.39 -0.45 -9.14
N LEU A 317 25.43 -1.06 -9.72
CA LEU A 317 26.79 -1.05 -9.17
C LEU A 317 27.30 0.37 -9.00
N LYS A 318 27.12 1.24 -10.01
CA LYS A 318 27.51 2.65 -9.94
C LYS A 318 26.80 3.39 -8.80
N ILE A 319 25.51 3.13 -8.61
CA ILE A 319 24.74 3.76 -7.52
C ILE A 319 25.15 3.19 -6.15
N LYS A 320 25.40 1.88 -6.04
CA LYS A 320 25.89 1.26 -4.80
C LYS A 320 27.24 1.86 -4.37
N TYR A 321 28.11 2.13 -5.33
CA TYR A 321 29.38 2.83 -5.09
C TYR A 321 29.17 4.29 -4.67
N ALA A 322 28.21 5.01 -5.32
CA ALA A 322 27.84 6.37 -4.92
C ALA A 322 27.35 6.44 -3.48
N LEU A 323 26.55 5.48 -3.03
CA LEU A 323 26.07 5.40 -1.65
C LEU A 323 27.22 5.21 -0.66
N LYS A 324 28.20 4.36 -1.01
CA LYS A 324 29.41 4.18 -0.20
C LYS A 324 30.19 5.50 -0.06
N LEU A 325 30.37 6.24 -1.17
CA LEU A 325 31.07 7.53 -1.15
C LEU A 325 30.33 8.59 -0.34
N ILE A 326 28.99 8.70 -0.50
CA ILE A 326 28.18 9.65 0.29
C ILE A 326 28.30 9.35 1.78
N LYS A 327 28.23 8.09 2.19
CA LYS A 327 28.40 7.67 3.58
C LYS A 327 29.80 7.99 4.13
N ALA A 328 30.81 7.93 3.27
CA ALA A 328 32.18 8.31 3.63
C ALA A 328 32.39 9.84 3.65
N GLY A 329 31.34 10.66 3.52
CA GLY A 329 31.43 12.12 3.59
C GLY A 329 31.91 12.79 2.28
N TYR A 330 31.84 12.10 1.14
CA TYR A 330 32.33 12.65 -0.13
C TYR A 330 31.67 13.97 -0.52
N LEU A 331 30.38 14.11 -0.22
CA LEU A 331 29.60 15.33 -0.54
C LEU A 331 29.80 16.46 0.48
N ASP A 332 30.55 16.26 1.55
CA ASP A 332 30.84 17.31 2.53
C ASP A 332 31.88 18.30 1.97
N THR A 333 32.71 17.84 1.03
CA THR A 333 33.76 18.65 0.40
C THR A 333 33.68 18.70 -1.13
N ARG A 334 32.81 17.92 -1.75
CA ARG A 334 32.72 17.76 -3.21
C ARG A 334 31.29 17.97 -3.71
N THR A 335 31.19 18.30 -4.98
CA THR A 335 29.89 18.52 -5.66
C THR A 335 29.26 17.22 -6.11
N ILE A 336 27.94 17.25 -6.36
CA ILE A 336 27.20 16.10 -6.93
C ILE A 336 27.68 15.78 -8.35
N ASP A 337 28.13 16.78 -9.12
CA ASP A 337 28.70 16.56 -10.44
C ASP A 337 30.01 15.77 -10.37
N SER A 338 30.87 16.09 -9.40
CA SER A 338 32.06 15.31 -9.10
C SER A 338 31.72 13.88 -8.69
N LEU A 339 30.70 13.68 -7.85
CA LEU A 339 30.23 12.36 -7.47
C LEU A 339 29.71 11.56 -8.68
N ALA A 340 28.93 12.19 -9.56
CA ALA A 340 28.40 11.53 -10.76
C ALA A 340 29.54 11.05 -11.66
N THR A 341 30.55 11.90 -11.91
CA THR A 341 31.75 11.56 -12.69
C THR A 341 32.56 10.43 -12.01
N ARG A 342 32.77 10.52 -10.69
CA ARG A 342 33.48 9.48 -9.93
C ARG A 342 32.77 8.12 -9.96
N CYS A 343 31.45 8.13 -10.10
CA CYS A 343 30.61 6.93 -10.23
C CYS A 343 30.38 6.53 -11.70
N LEU A 344 31.21 7.01 -12.64
CA LEU A 344 31.17 6.64 -14.06
C LEU A 344 29.84 6.94 -14.77
N PHE A 345 29.14 8.01 -14.38
CA PHE A 345 28.01 8.52 -15.12
C PHE A 345 28.46 9.63 -16.09
N ALA A 346 27.95 9.56 -17.32
CA ALA A 346 28.28 10.53 -18.37
C ALA A 346 27.83 11.97 -18.05
N ASN A 347 26.77 12.10 -17.24
CA ASN A 347 26.25 13.42 -16.84
C ASN A 347 25.41 13.32 -15.56
N ARG A 348 25.26 14.48 -14.91
CA ARG A 348 24.46 14.65 -13.69
C ARG A 348 23.01 14.18 -13.84
N ARG A 349 22.36 14.46 -14.98
CA ARG A 349 20.94 14.10 -15.19
C ARG A 349 20.72 12.59 -15.17
N THR A 350 21.61 11.83 -15.81
CA THR A 350 21.57 10.36 -15.83
C THR A 350 21.86 9.79 -14.45
N PHE A 351 22.82 10.37 -13.70
CA PHE A 351 23.10 10.03 -12.32
C PHE A 351 21.88 10.23 -11.43
N TYR A 352 21.27 11.42 -11.43
CA TYR A 352 20.08 11.71 -10.62
C TYR A 352 18.93 10.76 -10.90
N ARG A 353 18.66 10.49 -12.19
CA ARG A 353 17.59 9.55 -12.58
C ARG A 353 17.84 8.14 -12.03
N ASN A 354 19.06 7.62 -12.18
CA ASN A 354 19.40 6.30 -11.69
C ASN A 354 19.49 6.26 -10.15
N PHE A 355 20.04 7.28 -9.52
CA PHE A 355 20.09 7.37 -8.07
C PHE A 355 18.68 7.35 -7.49
N ASN A 356 17.79 8.18 -8.00
CA ASN A 356 16.41 8.20 -7.56
C ASN A 356 15.65 6.89 -7.86
N LYS A 357 15.93 6.25 -8.99
CA LYS A 357 15.37 4.94 -9.35
C LYS A 357 15.72 3.87 -8.30
N TRP A 358 16.97 3.78 -7.90
CA TRP A 358 17.48 2.74 -7.02
C TRP A 358 17.31 3.05 -5.53
N VAL A 359 17.46 4.31 -5.13
CA VAL A 359 17.49 4.76 -3.74
C VAL A 359 16.14 5.33 -3.29
N GLY A 360 15.30 5.79 -4.23
CA GLY A 360 14.02 6.45 -3.93
C GLY A 360 14.15 7.91 -3.46
N PHE A 361 15.38 8.43 -3.37
CA PHE A 361 15.69 9.80 -2.95
C PHE A 361 16.66 10.44 -3.93
N THR A 362 16.71 11.78 -3.94
CA THR A 362 17.81 12.47 -4.58
C THR A 362 19.10 12.35 -3.77
N PRO A 363 20.29 12.49 -4.37
CA PRO A 363 21.55 12.45 -3.64
C PRO A 363 21.61 13.43 -2.48
N THR A 364 21.03 14.63 -2.65
CA THR A 364 20.97 15.68 -1.62
C THR A 364 20.06 15.30 -0.46
N GLU A 365 18.86 14.78 -0.77
CA GLU A 365 17.93 14.30 0.27
C GLU A 365 18.53 13.13 1.05
N TYR A 366 19.24 12.24 0.37
CA TYR A 366 19.92 11.11 1.00
C TYR A 366 21.05 11.56 1.94
N GLN A 367 21.89 12.51 1.52
CA GLN A 367 22.92 13.11 2.39
C GLN A 367 22.30 13.73 3.63
N ALA A 368 21.23 14.53 3.47
CA ALA A 368 20.56 15.16 4.61
C ALA A 368 19.98 14.13 5.61
N GLN A 369 19.49 12.97 5.13
CA GLN A 369 19.00 11.89 6.00
C GLN A 369 20.13 11.22 6.81
N ILE A 370 21.30 11.00 6.19
CA ILE A 370 22.44 10.42 6.90
C ILE A 370 22.93 11.40 7.97
N SER A 371 23.10 12.68 7.62
CA SER A 371 23.56 13.70 8.56
C SER A 371 22.61 13.86 9.75
N SER A 372 21.30 13.69 9.55
CA SER A 372 20.30 13.75 10.64
C SER A 372 20.23 12.46 11.49
N ALA A 373 20.74 11.34 11.01
CA ALA A 373 20.76 10.06 11.72
C ALA A 373 22.04 9.86 12.56
N SER A 374 23.03 10.74 12.38
CA SER A 374 24.33 10.70 13.10
C SER A 374 24.30 11.53 14.39
N PHE A 375 23.18 12.11 14.75
CA PHE A 375 22.89 12.79 16.01
C PHE A 375 21.84 11.99 16.82
#